data_9b19a6a42c723c42d1d0b996939e00f5
#
_entry.id   9b19a6a42c723c42d1d0b996939e00f5
#
_cell.length_a   1.000
_cell.length_b   1.000
_cell.length_c   1.000
_cell.angle_alpha   90.00
_cell.angle_beta   90.00
_cell.angle_gamma   90.00
#
_symmetry.space_group_name_H-M   'P 1'
#
loop_
_entity.id
_entity.type
_entity.pdbx_description
1 polymer ?
#
loop_
_entity_poly.entity_id
_entity_poly.type
_entity_poly.pdbx_seq_one_letter_code
_entity_poly.pdbx_strand_id
1 'polypeptide(L)'
;QLRDAAAAPLPDGGGALIGLASLDDSALRAAPPLGVTLLTDTTARLTGPDGAATVFGPQKGAALDEVALLDKALARAAVLAGGSEHERPGSGAAGGTAWGFTRYWGASIRSGAETVAAITGLDQALEGADLVITGEGRFDATSLRGKVVGAVAERAGAPGVELAIVAGQA
;
A
#
# COMPACT_ATOMS: atom_id res chain seq x y z
N GLN A 1 -9.07 9.65 18.09
CA GLN A 1 -8.04 10.68 18.37
C GLN A 1 -6.78 10.02 18.93
N LEU A 2 -5.60 10.45 18.49
CA LEU A 2 -4.31 10.01 19.03
C LEU A 2 -3.93 10.93 20.20
N ARG A 3 -3.55 10.35 21.33
CA ARG A 3 -3.23 11.10 22.55
C ARG A 3 -1.87 10.71 23.13
N ASP A 4 -1.19 11.66 23.71
CA ASP A 4 0.04 11.47 24.47
C ASP A 4 -0.24 10.99 25.92
N ALA A 5 0.82 10.85 26.71
CA ALA A 5 0.74 10.43 28.11
C ALA A 5 0.00 11.45 29.03
N ALA A 6 -0.10 12.70 28.61
CA ALA A 6 -0.87 13.74 29.32
C ALA A 6 -2.33 13.83 28.81
N ALA A 7 -2.77 12.87 27.99
CA ALA A 7 -4.05 12.83 27.30
C ALA A 7 -4.30 14.01 26.33
N ALA A 8 -3.26 14.74 25.96
CA ALA A 8 -3.33 15.78 24.95
C ALA A 8 -3.33 15.17 23.53
N PRO A 9 -4.02 15.79 22.56
CA PRO A 9 -3.97 15.36 21.16
C PRO A 9 -2.54 15.44 20.62
N LEU A 10 -2.11 14.38 19.91
CA LEU A 10 -0.86 14.42 19.19
C LEU A 10 -0.97 15.38 17.99
N PRO A 11 0.11 16.11 17.66
CA PRO A 11 0.16 16.85 16.41
C PRO A 11 0.18 15.91 15.21
N ASP A 12 -0.13 16.45 14.03
CA ASP A 12 -0.11 15.70 12.79
C ASP A 12 1.31 15.27 12.41
N GLY A 13 1.41 14.14 11.71
CA GLY A 13 2.66 13.61 11.17
C GLY A 13 3.17 12.38 11.90
N GLY A 14 3.91 11.53 11.14
CA GLY A 14 4.41 10.25 11.62
C GLY A 14 5.37 10.34 12.81
N GLY A 15 6.19 11.40 12.88
CA GLY A 15 7.11 11.62 13.99
C GLY A 15 6.40 11.81 15.34
N ALA A 16 5.21 12.38 15.35
CA ALA A 16 4.43 12.59 16.57
C ALA A 16 3.96 11.27 17.20
N LEU A 17 3.82 10.21 16.41
CA LEU A 17 3.42 8.87 16.91
C LEU A 17 4.39 8.30 17.94
N ILE A 18 5.61 8.79 18.03
CA ILE A 18 6.58 8.37 19.07
C ILE A 18 6.00 8.66 20.47
N GLY A 19 5.25 9.76 20.63
CA GLY A 19 4.58 10.13 21.86
C GLY A 19 3.24 9.45 22.12
N LEU A 20 2.79 8.56 21.26
CA LEU A 20 1.48 7.92 21.36
C LEU A 20 1.35 7.09 22.64
N ALA A 21 0.37 7.44 23.48
CA ALA A 21 0.05 6.72 24.71
C ALA A 21 -1.31 6.03 24.65
N SER A 22 -2.30 6.63 23.98
CA SER A 22 -3.63 6.02 23.84
C SER A 22 -4.30 6.40 22.52
N LEU A 23 -5.28 5.57 22.13
CA LEU A 23 -6.14 5.73 20.97
C LEU A 23 -7.58 5.91 21.47
N ASP A 24 -8.23 6.96 20.99
CA ASP A 24 -9.64 7.22 21.24
C ASP A 24 -10.38 7.20 19.91
N ASP A 25 -11.11 6.15 19.67
CA ASP A 25 -11.90 5.90 18.47
C ASP A 25 -13.40 6.16 18.65
N SER A 26 -13.81 6.67 19.80
CA SER A 26 -15.21 6.91 20.15
C SER A 26 -15.96 7.82 19.17
N ALA A 27 -15.24 8.74 18.51
CA ALA A 27 -15.78 9.64 17.49
C ALA A 27 -15.54 9.15 16.05
N LEU A 28 -15.11 7.90 15.87
CA LEU A 28 -14.87 7.36 14.54
C LEU A 28 -16.19 7.22 13.78
N ARG A 29 -16.23 7.73 12.56
CA ARG A 29 -17.39 7.56 11.69
C ARG A 29 -17.53 6.10 11.27
N ALA A 30 -18.75 5.64 11.11
CA ALA A 30 -19.02 4.32 10.56
C ALA A 30 -18.44 4.18 9.15
N ALA A 31 -18.06 2.96 8.80
CA ALA A 31 -17.65 2.65 7.43
C ALA A 31 -18.79 2.92 6.45
N PRO A 32 -18.47 3.28 5.17
CA PRO A 32 -19.48 3.38 4.12
C PRO A 32 -20.29 2.07 4.01
N PRO A 33 -21.60 2.14 3.71
CA PRO A 33 -22.47 0.94 3.69
C PRO A 33 -22.01 -0.15 2.71
N LEU A 34 -21.38 0.24 1.59
CA LEU A 34 -20.85 -0.70 0.59
C LEU A 34 -19.42 -1.18 0.90
N GLY A 35 -18.87 -0.81 2.07
CA GLY A 35 -17.50 -1.11 2.45
C GLY A 35 -16.47 -0.22 1.75
N VAL A 36 -15.20 -0.55 1.95
CA VAL A 36 -14.05 0.16 1.38
C VAL A 36 -13.10 -0.85 0.77
N THR A 37 -12.68 -0.61 -0.44
CA THR A 37 -11.59 -1.34 -1.10
C THR A 37 -10.43 -0.38 -1.34
N LEU A 38 -9.27 -0.74 -0.84
CA LEU A 38 -8.03 0.00 -1.01
C LEU A 38 -7.23 -0.63 -2.14
N LEU A 39 -6.84 0.17 -3.11
CA LEU A 39 -6.02 -0.27 -4.23
C LEU A 39 -4.56 0.12 -3.96
N THR A 40 -3.68 -0.88 -4.00
CA THR A 40 -2.24 -0.66 -3.86
C THR A 40 -1.44 -1.71 -4.61
N ASP A 41 -0.27 -1.33 -5.10
CA ASP A 41 0.67 -2.22 -5.78
C ASP A 41 1.90 -2.50 -4.91
N THR A 42 1.89 -2.09 -3.65
CA THR A 42 2.92 -2.46 -2.68
C THR A 42 2.45 -3.58 -1.77
N THR A 43 3.37 -4.49 -1.45
CA THR A 43 3.18 -5.55 -0.45
C THR A 43 3.77 -5.18 0.91
N ALA A 44 4.29 -3.95 1.08
CA ALA A 44 4.87 -3.48 2.33
C ALA A 44 3.88 -3.64 3.48
N ARG A 45 4.35 -4.21 4.59
CA ARG A 45 3.58 -4.32 5.84
C ARG A 45 3.64 -3.00 6.60
N LEU A 46 2.89 -2.88 7.68
CA LEU A 46 2.95 -1.68 8.50
C LEU A 46 4.34 -1.48 9.10
N THR A 47 4.93 -2.53 9.64
CA THR A 47 6.18 -2.51 10.41
C THR A 47 7.14 -3.61 9.98
N GLY A 48 8.38 -3.51 10.45
CA GLY A 48 9.43 -4.51 10.27
C GLY A 48 10.35 -4.25 9.06
N PRO A 49 11.15 -5.26 8.64
CA PRO A 49 12.12 -5.11 7.55
C PRO A 49 11.49 -4.67 6.24
N ASP A 50 10.27 -5.16 5.95
CA ASP A 50 9.47 -4.80 4.78
C ASP A 50 8.35 -3.81 5.14
N GLY A 51 8.53 -3.07 6.24
CA GLY A 51 7.53 -2.15 6.78
C GLY A 51 7.53 -0.80 6.09
N ALA A 52 6.44 -0.03 6.33
CA ALA A 52 6.23 1.29 5.72
C ALA A 52 7.41 2.25 5.94
N ALA A 53 7.93 2.32 7.16
CA ALA A 53 9.04 3.21 7.49
C ALA A 53 10.33 2.78 6.76
N THR A 54 10.65 1.49 6.75
CA THR A 54 11.85 0.93 6.12
C THR A 54 11.82 1.10 4.60
N VAL A 55 10.69 0.80 3.97
CA VAL A 55 10.56 0.81 2.50
C VAL A 55 10.44 2.23 1.95
N PHE A 56 9.70 3.11 2.62
CA PHE A 56 9.35 4.42 2.07
C PHE A 56 10.02 5.60 2.79
N GLY A 57 10.57 5.40 3.98
CA GLY A 57 11.19 6.46 4.78
C GLY A 57 12.40 7.10 4.07
N PRO A 58 13.39 6.33 3.59
CA PRO A 58 14.59 6.87 2.98
C PRO A 58 14.31 7.78 1.77
N GLN A 59 13.42 7.39 0.88
CA GLN A 59 13.06 8.21 -0.29
C GLN A 59 12.31 9.50 0.06
N LYS A 60 11.79 9.59 1.28
CA LYS A 60 11.13 10.78 1.85
C LYS A 60 12.07 11.61 2.73
N GLY A 61 13.35 11.26 2.78
CA GLY A 61 14.39 11.98 3.48
C GLY A 61 14.65 11.53 4.91
N ALA A 62 14.05 10.44 5.39
CA ALA A 62 14.32 9.93 6.72
C ALA A 62 15.72 9.28 6.82
N ALA A 63 16.48 9.66 7.83
CA ALA A 63 17.74 9.02 8.17
C ALA A 63 17.49 7.63 8.80
N LEU A 64 18.51 6.77 8.86
CA LEU A 64 18.34 5.39 9.34
C LEU A 64 17.83 5.29 10.78
N ASP A 65 18.25 6.17 11.65
CA ASP A 65 17.79 6.26 13.03
C ASP A 65 16.33 6.75 13.10
N GLU A 66 15.94 7.68 12.24
CA GLU A 66 14.56 8.14 12.11
C GLU A 66 13.64 7.03 11.57
N VAL A 67 14.10 6.24 10.59
CA VAL A 67 13.37 5.06 10.09
C VAL A 67 13.09 4.09 11.24
N ALA A 68 14.10 3.80 12.06
CA ALA A 68 13.92 2.90 13.20
C ALA A 68 12.96 3.46 14.27
N LEU A 69 12.96 4.76 14.48
CA LEU A 69 12.00 5.43 15.40
C LEU A 69 10.57 5.40 14.84
N LEU A 70 10.40 5.67 13.57
CA LEU A 70 9.09 5.63 12.90
C LEU A 70 8.51 4.21 12.90
N ASP A 71 9.33 3.19 12.66
CA ASP A 71 8.89 1.79 12.70
C ASP A 71 8.39 1.41 14.10
N LYS A 72 9.14 1.76 15.15
CA LYS A 72 8.72 1.56 16.54
C LYS A 72 7.44 2.29 16.89
N ALA A 73 7.27 3.51 16.38
CA ALA A 73 6.07 4.31 16.59
C ALA A 73 4.84 3.67 15.93
N LEU A 74 4.98 3.17 14.71
CA LEU A 74 3.93 2.42 14.02
C LEU A 74 3.61 1.10 14.73
N ALA A 75 4.62 0.38 15.20
CA ALA A 75 4.42 -0.85 15.98
C ALA A 75 3.64 -0.58 17.27
N ARG A 76 3.97 0.52 17.99
CA ARG A 76 3.21 0.94 19.16
C ARG A 76 1.76 1.26 18.84
N ALA A 77 1.52 1.96 17.73
CA ALA A 77 0.16 2.26 17.28
C ALA A 77 -0.63 0.97 16.98
N ALA A 78 -0.01 -0.02 16.33
CA ALA A 78 -0.61 -1.31 16.06
C ALA A 78 -0.97 -2.08 17.34
N VAL A 79 -0.07 -2.09 18.32
CA VAL A 79 -0.31 -2.73 19.63
C VAL A 79 -1.49 -2.08 20.34
N LEU A 80 -1.54 -0.75 20.40
CA LEU A 80 -2.63 -0.02 21.06
C LEU A 80 -3.97 -0.18 20.34
N ALA A 81 -3.97 -0.25 19.01
CA ALA A 81 -5.18 -0.50 18.24
C ALA A 81 -5.67 -1.95 18.35
N GLY A 82 -4.78 -2.90 18.64
CA GLY A 82 -5.08 -4.33 18.63
C GLY A 82 -5.27 -4.90 17.22
N GLY A 83 -5.58 -6.19 17.15
CA GLY A 83 -5.78 -6.90 15.88
C GLY A 83 -4.47 -7.24 15.16
N SER A 84 -4.58 -7.95 14.05
CA SER A 84 -3.44 -8.42 13.23
C SER A 84 -3.37 -7.78 11.84
N GLU A 85 -4.19 -6.77 11.57
CA GLU A 85 -4.28 -6.13 10.25
C GLU A 85 -2.96 -5.48 9.81
N HIS A 86 -2.10 -5.12 10.76
CA HIS A 86 -0.77 -4.57 10.52
C HIS A 86 0.20 -5.56 9.84
N GLU A 87 -0.05 -6.86 9.96
CA GLU A 87 0.74 -7.93 9.34
C GLU A 87 0.35 -8.21 7.88
N ARG A 88 -0.78 -7.67 7.42
CA ARG A 88 -1.26 -7.93 6.06
C ARG A 88 -0.34 -7.29 5.02
N PRO A 89 -0.04 -8.00 3.91
CA PRO A 89 0.61 -7.37 2.77
C PRO A 89 -0.17 -6.14 2.29
N GLY A 90 0.54 -5.04 2.03
CA GLY A 90 -0.06 -3.77 1.64
C GLY A 90 -0.53 -2.88 2.80
N SER A 91 -0.54 -3.36 4.04
CA SER A 91 -0.95 -2.56 5.20
C SER A 91 -0.09 -1.31 5.42
N GLY A 92 1.17 -1.34 4.99
CA GLY A 92 2.09 -0.21 5.03
C GLY A 92 1.88 0.83 3.93
N ALA A 93 0.99 0.58 2.97
CA ALA A 93 0.72 1.54 1.90
C ALA A 93 0.34 2.91 2.45
N ALA A 94 0.88 3.95 1.81
CA ALA A 94 0.72 5.35 2.21
C ALA A 94 1.04 5.59 3.70
N GLY A 95 2.13 4.96 4.19
CA GLY A 95 2.62 5.16 5.56
C GLY A 95 1.73 4.59 6.65
N GLY A 96 0.94 3.54 6.34
CA GLY A 96 0.01 2.90 7.27
C GLY A 96 -1.45 3.36 7.12
N THR A 97 -1.75 4.21 6.15
CA THR A 97 -3.15 4.58 5.84
C THR A 97 -3.98 3.34 5.54
N ALA A 98 -3.44 2.38 4.75
CA ALA A 98 -4.13 1.14 4.45
C ALA A 98 -4.40 0.31 5.71
N TRP A 99 -3.47 0.24 6.65
CA TRP A 99 -3.69 -0.40 7.94
C TRP A 99 -4.84 0.26 8.71
N GLY A 100 -4.87 1.58 8.79
CA GLY A 100 -5.93 2.31 9.49
C GLY A 100 -7.32 1.97 8.95
N PHE A 101 -7.50 1.98 7.65
CA PHE A 101 -8.77 1.62 7.03
C PHE A 101 -9.14 0.13 7.23
N THR A 102 -8.16 -0.78 7.14
CA THR A 102 -8.43 -2.20 7.38
C THR A 102 -8.79 -2.45 8.84
N ARG A 103 -8.09 -1.81 9.78
CA ARG A 103 -8.31 -1.98 11.22
C ARG A 103 -9.65 -1.44 11.69
N TYR A 104 -10.01 -0.25 11.25
CA TYR A 104 -11.18 0.44 11.79
C TYR A 104 -12.44 0.31 10.95
N TRP A 105 -12.30 0.09 9.65
CA TRP A 105 -13.44 -0.03 8.74
C TRP A 105 -13.55 -1.40 8.06
N GLY A 106 -12.66 -2.34 8.39
CA GLY A 106 -12.67 -3.65 7.76
C GLY A 106 -12.39 -3.60 6.26
N ALA A 107 -11.67 -2.57 5.78
CA ALA A 107 -11.39 -2.39 4.37
C ALA A 107 -10.62 -3.59 3.79
N SER A 108 -10.91 -3.94 2.54
CA SER A 108 -10.11 -4.92 1.80
C SER A 108 -8.96 -4.24 1.06
N ILE A 109 -7.80 -4.89 1.00
CA ILE A 109 -6.66 -4.46 0.19
C ILE A 109 -6.63 -5.32 -1.07
N ARG A 110 -6.53 -4.69 -2.25
CA ARG A 110 -6.44 -5.36 -3.55
C ARG A 110 -5.34 -4.72 -4.40
N SER A 111 -4.82 -5.47 -5.37
CA SER A 111 -3.92 -4.94 -6.39
C SER A 111 -4.63 -3.87 -7.21
N GLY A 112 -3.99 -2.71 -7.36
CA GLY A 112 -4.45 -1.62 -8.20
C GLY A 112 -4.47 -2.03 -9.67
N ALA A 113 -3.37 -2.61 -10.15
CA ALA A 113 -3.23 -3.06 -11.53
C ALA A 113 -4.32 -4.09 -11.90
N GLU A 114 -4.53 -5.10 -11.05
CA GLU A 114 -5.55 -6.12 -11.26
C GLU A 114 -6.97 -5.53 -11.31
N THR A 115 -7.28 -4.66 -10.35
CA THR A 115 -8.62 -4.09 -10.23
C THR A 115 -8.92 -3.16 -11.40
N VAL A 116 -7.95 -2.32 -11.78
CA VAL A 116 -8.11 -1.42 -12.94
C VAL A 116 -8.24 -2.22 -14.23
N ALA A 117 -7.41 -3.24 -14.44
CA ALA A 117 -7.51 -4.13 -15.60
C ALA A 117 -8.91 -4.75 -15.73
N ALA A 118 -9.46 -5.25 -14.61
CA ALA A 118 -10.80 -5.84 -14.61
C ALA A 118 -11.90 -4.80 -14.93
N ILE A 119 -11.82 -3.59 -14.34
CA ILE A 119 -12.82 -2.54 -14.57
C ILE A 119 -12.77 -2.01 -16.01
N THR A 120 -11.56 -1.93 -16.59
CA THR A 120 -11.37 -1.43 -17.97
C THR A 120 -11.64 -2.46 -19.04
N GLY A 121 -11.90 -3.73 -18.65
CA GLY A 121 -12.13 -4.81 -19.62
C GLY A 121 -10.87 -5.23 -20.39
N LEU A 122 -9.68 -5.12 -19.76
CA LEU A 122 -8.42 -5.43 -20.40
C LEU A 122 -8.41 -6.88 -20.95
N ASP A 123 -8.94 -7.83 -20.19
CA ASP A 123 -8.96 -9.25 -20.62
C ASP A 123 -9.76 -9.42 -21.92
N GLN A 124 -10.90 -8.74 -22.05
CA GLN A 124 -11.70 -8.72 -23.29
C GLN A 124 -10.97 -8.03 -24.45
N ALA A 125 -10.25 -6.94 -24.16
CA ALA A 125 -9.49 -6.22 -25.18
C ALA A 125 -8.30 -7.04 -25.72
N LEU A 126 -7.79 -7.98 -24.93
CA LEU A 126 -6.72 -8.90 -25.34
C LEU A 126 -7.23 -10.05 -26.23
N GLU A 127 -8.53 -10.37 -26.16
CA GLU A 127 -9.12 -11.38 -27.01
C GLU A 127 -9.06 -10.93 -28.48
N GLY A 128 -8.29 -11.64 -29.30
CA GLY A 128 -8.11 -11.34 -30.73
C GLY A 128 -7.15 -10.17 -31.03
N ALA A 129 -6.39 -9.71 -30.05
CA ALA A 129 -5.30 -8.78 -30.30
C ALA A 129 -4.09 -9.50 -30.89
N ASP A 130 -3.47 -8.93 -31.93
CA ASP A 130 -2.24 -9.44 -32.52
C ASP A 130 -0.99 -8.97 -31.75
N LEU A 131 -1.06 -7.77 -31.20
CA LEU A 131 0.03 -7.11 -30.49
C LEU A 131 -0.50 -6.27 -29.33
N VAL A 132 0.17 -6.39 -28.18
CA VAL A 132 -0.04 -5.53 -27.03
C VAL A 132 1.18 -4.66 -26.81
N ILE A 133 0.98 -3.36 -26.65
CA ILE A 133 2.04 -2.41 -26.33
C ILE A 133 1.78 -1.85 -24.93
N THR A 134 2.75 -2.01 -24.05
CA THR A 134 2.73 -1.40 -22.70
C THR A 134 4.02 -0.66 -22.44
N GLY A 135 4.06 0.14 -21.39
CA GLY A 135 5.29 0.86 -21.08
C GLY A 135 5.35 1.43 -19.68
N GLU A 136 6.58 1.79 -19.30
CA GLU A 136 6.87 2.46 -18.07
C GLU A 136 8.13 3.35 -18.17
N GLY A 137 8.33 4.23 -17.21
CA GLY A 137 9.48 5.13 -17.22
C GLY A 137 10.80 4.39 -17.07
N ARG A 138 10.88 3.39 -16.21
CA ARG A 138 12.07 2.56 -15.97
C ARG A 138 11.68 1.10 -15.85
N PHE A 139 12.22 0.28 -16.71
CA PHE A 139 12.03 -1.17 -16.69
C PHE A 139 13.17 -1.86 -15.93
N ASP A 140 12.85 -2.56 -14.87
CA ASP A 140 13.80 -3.31 -14.04
C ASP A 140 13.19 -4.62 -13.52
N ALA A 141 13.95 -5.38 -12.73
CA ALA A 141 13.51 -6.67 -12.20
C ALA A 141 12.22 -6.59 -11.34
N THR A 142 11.81 -5.41 -10.92
CA THR A 142 10.56 -5.21 -10.15
C THR A 142 9.36 -4.91 -11.05
N SER A 143 9.59 -4.54 -12.31
CA SER A 143 8.55 -4.13 -13.27
C SER A 143 7.55 -5.24 -13.59
N LEU A 144 8.01 -6.49 -13.56
CA LEU A 144 7.16 -7.68 -13.76
C LEU A 144 6.45 -8.14 -12.48
N ARG A 145 6.66 -7.48 -11.35
CA ARG A 145 6.07 -7.87 -10.06
C ARG A 145 4.99 -6.90 -9.62
N GLY A 146 3.72 -7.20 -9.92
CA GLY A 146 2.56 -6.48 -9.39
C GLY A 146 2.35 -5.06 -9.92
N LYS A 147 3.15 -4.59 -10.89
CA LYS A 147 2.96 -3.32 -11.58
C LYS A 147 2.16 -3.49 -12.87
N VAL A 148 1.76 -2.38 -13.48
CA VAL A 148 0.96 -2.39 -14.72
C VAL A 148 1.59 -3.25 -15.82
N VAL A 149 2.90 -3.10 -16.07
CA VAL A 149 3.61 -3.88 -17.09
C VAL A 149 3.55 -5.38 -16.79
N GLY A 150 3.76 -5.78 -15.53
CA GLY A 150 3.67 -7.18 -15.12
C GLY A 150 2.26 -7.75 -15.27
N ALA A 151 1.25 -7.00 -14.86
CA ALA A 151 -0.15 -7.42 -14.99
C ALA A 151 -0.59 -7.55 -16.45
N VAL A 152 -0.11 -6.67 -17.34
CA VAL A 152 -0.35 -6.75 -18.78
C VAL A 152 0.41 -7.94 -19.40
N ALA A 153 1.69 -8.12 -19.02
CA ALA A 153 2.50 -9.22 -19.55
C ALA A 153 1.93 -10.60 -19.19
N GLU A 154 1.50 -10.77 -17.95
CA GLU A 154 0.88 -12.02 -17.50
C GLU A 154 -0.39 -12.34 -18.30
N ARG A 155 -1.25 -11.33 -18.51
CA ARG A 155 -2.49 -11.49 -19.27
C ARG A 155 -2.26 -11.74 -20.75
N ALA A 156 -1.34 -11.00 -21.38
CA ALA A 156 -0.99 -11.18 -22.79
C ALA A 156 -0.37 -12.57 -23.05
N GLY A 157 0.42 -13.09 -22.11
CA GLY A 157 1.03 -14.40 -22.21
C GLY A 157 0.04 -15.57 -22.24
N ALA A 158 -1.09 -15.45 -21.56
CA ALA A 158 -2.11 -16.51 -21.53
C ALA A 158 -2.79 -16.74 -22.89
N PRO A 159 -3.21 -15.71 -23.66
CA PRO A 159 -3.71 -15.86 -25.02
C PRO A 159 -2.62 -16.07 -26.08
N GLY A 160 -1.32 -15.95 -25.73
CA GLY A 160 -0.21 -16.04 -26.69
C GLY A 160 -0.09 -14.80 -27.60
N VAL A 161 -0.51 -13.65 -27.15
CA VAL A 161 -0.42 -12.37 -27.87
C VAL A 161 1.00 -11.82 -27.77
N GLU A 162 1.53 -11.27 -28.88
CA GLU A 162 2.83 -10.60 -28.85
C GLU A 162 2.81 -9.37 -27.92
N LEU A 163 3.87 -9.22 -27.12
CA LEU A 163 3.99 -8.11 -26.18
C LEU A 163 5.22 -7.27 -26.49
N ALA A 164 5.01 -5.98 -26.70
CA ALA A 164 6.07 -4.98 -26.79
C ALA A 164 6.07 -4.09 -25.54
N ILE A 165 7.24 -3.93 -24.92
CA ILE A 165 7.42 -3.06 -23.76
C ILE A 165 8.26 -1.84 -24.17
N VAL A 166 7.74 -0.64 -23.96
CA VAL A 166 8.45 0.62 -24.19
C VAL A 166 8.89 1.17 -22.86
N ALA A 167 10.19 1.36 -22.66
CA ALA A 167 10.74 1.91 -21.43
C ALA A 167 11.62 3.12 -21.72
N GLY A 168 11.58 4.11 -20.84
CA GLY A 168 12.48 5.26 -20.91
C GLY A 168 13.91 4.89 -20.51
N GLN A 169 14.07 3.92 -19.63
CA GLN A 169 15.33 3.33 -19.17
C GLN A 169 15.12 1.83 -18.94
N ALA A 170 16.15 1.02 -19.20
CA ALA A 170 16.19 -0.41 -18.95
C ALA A 170 17.51 -0.81 -18.28
#